data_b2ca17b05af2caa24815aa81a49b1c90
#
_entry.id   b2ca17b05af2caa24815aa81a49b1c90
#
_cell.length_a   1.000
_cell.length_b   1.000
_cell.length_c   1.000
_cell.angle_alpha   90.00
_cell.angle_beta   90.00
_cell.angle_gamma   90.00
#
_symmetry.space_group_name_H-M   'P 1'
#
loop_
_entity.id
_entity.type
_entity.pdbx_description
1 polymer ?
#
loop_
_entity_poly.entity_id
_entity_poly.type
_entity_poly.pdbx_seq_one_letter_code
_entity_poly.pdbx_strand_id
1 'polypeptide(L)'
;SEEDFKGVVDLINMRAIYWNESDQGLTFDSKEIPEELAARCNELREEMVENAAEANEELMEAYLESGELTIEQIKEGLRIRTIGNEIVPALCGSAFKNKGVQAVLDAVIDFLPAPDEVEAIKGTLPGEEEIEASRQSSDEEPFSALAFKIATDPFVGLSLIHISEPTRPVLI
;
A
#
# COMPACT_ATOMS: atom_id res chain seq x y z
N SER A 1 -5.82 -11.74 -20.82
CA SER A 1 -6.37 -10.55 -21.50
C SER A 1 -7.47 -9.93 -20.64
N GLU A 2 -7.81 -8.66 -20.85
CA GLU A 2 -8.82 -7.93 -20.07
C GLU A 2 -10.20 -8.60 -20.11
N GLU A 3 -10.56 -9.20 -21.22
CA GLU A 3 -11.85 -9.89 -21.39
C GLU A 3 -11.90 -11.21 -20.60
N ASP A 4 -10.77 -11.89 -20.44
CA ASP A 4 -10.67 -13.17 -19.74
C ASP A 4 -10.27 -13.04 -18.26
N PHE A 5 -10.18 -11.82 -17.74
CA PHE A 5 -9.84 -11.60 -16.33
C PHE A 5 -10.98 -12.07 -15.43
N LYS A 6 -10.81 -13.25 -14.82
CA LYS A 6 -11.81 -13.89 -13.97
C LYS A 6 -11.68 -13.53 -12.50
N GLY A 7 -10.45 -13.44 -12.00
CA GLY A 7 -10.16 -13.20 -10.60
C GLY A 7 -8.67 -13.10 -10.33
N VAL A 8 -8.30 -13.04 -9.07
CA VAL A 8 -6.90 -13.05 -8.60
C VAL A 8 -6.72 -14.11 -7.52
N VAL A 9 -5.48 -14.50 -7.28
CA VAL A 9 -5.11 -15.31 -6.12
C VAL A 9 -4.45 -14.38 -5.08
N ASP A 10 -5.01 -14.39 -3.88
CA ASP A 10 -4.40 -13.79 -2.71
C ASP A 10 -3.41 -14.78 -2.12
N LEU A 11 -2.12 -14.51 -2.27
CA LEU A 11 -1.04 -15.37 -1.79
C LEU A 11 -0.85 -15.31 -0.27
N ILE A 12 -1.29 -14.24 0.39
CA ILE A 12 -1.20 -14.12 1.85
C ILE A 12 -2.21 -15.08 2.50
N ASN A 13 -3.44 -15.11 2.03
CA ASN A 13 -4.49 -15.96 2.55
C ASN A 13 -4.63 -17.30 1.80
N MET A 14 -3.90 -17.50 0.71
CA MET A 14 -3.99 -18.67 -0.18
C MET A 14 -5.41 -18.95 -0.62
N ARG A 15 -6.06 -17.94 -1.22
CA ARG A 15 -7.44 -17.98 -1.70
C ARG A 15 -7.57 -17.38 -3.09
N ALA A 16 -8.44 -17.94 -3.90
CA ALA A 16 -8.85 -17.36 -5.17
C ALA A 16 -10.05 -16.45 -4.97
N ILE A 17 -9.97 -15.21 -5.44
CA ILE A 17 -11.00 -14.18 -5.30
C ILE A 17 -11.63 -13.92 -6.66
N TYR A 18 -12.96 -14.03 -6.70
CA TYR A 18 -13.78 -13.81 -7.90
C TYR A 18 -14.83 -12.75 -7.62
N TRP A 19 -14.82 -11.66 -8.38
CA TRP A 19 -15.80 -10.58 -8.24
C TRP A 19 -17.08 -10.88 -9.00
N ASN A 20 -18.22 -10.54 -8.39
CA ASN A 20 -19.53 -10.72 -9.00
C ASN A 20 -19.79 -9.64 -10.06
N GLU A 21 -20.06 -10.05 -11.30
CA GLU A 21 -20.36 -9.11 -12.38
C GLU A 21 -21.77 -8.52 -12.28
N SER A 22 -22.69 -9.23 -11.61
CA SER A 22 -24.08 -8.80 -11.43
C SER A 22 -24.24 -7.53 -10.60
N ASP A 23 -23.28 -7.23 -9.72
CA ASP A 23 -23.26 -6.04 -8.86
C ASP A 23 -22.10 -5.10 -9.17
N GLN A 24 -21.53 -5.22 -10.35
CA GLN A 24 -20.42 -4.40 -10.81
C GLN A 24 -19.16 -4.51 -9.92
N GLY A 25 -18.89 -5.69 -9.38
CA GLY A 25 -17.71 -5.97 -8.55
C GLY A 25 -17.78 -5.43 -7.12
N LEU A 26 -18.97 -5.10 -6.62
CA LEU A 26 -19.15 -4.68 -5.22
C LEU A 26 -18.93 -5.84 -4.24
N THR A 27 -19.32 -7.04 -4.63
CA THR A 27 -19.10 -8.25 -3.83
C THR A 27 -18.16 -9.22 -4.53
N PHE A 28 -17.54 -10.09 -3.74
CA PHE A 28 -16.66 -11.13 -4.24
C PHE A 28 -16.86 -12.44 -3.49
N ASP A 29 -16.53 -13.54 -4.17
CA ASP A 29 -16.47 -14.88 -3.59
C ASP A 29 -15.00 -15.24 -3.34
N SER A 30 -14.70 -15.80 -2.17
CA SER A 30 -13.42 -16.39 -1.84
C SER A 30 -13.53 -17.91 -1.97
N LYS A 31 -12.73 -18.51 -2.84
CA LYS A 31 -12.74 -19.94 -3.16
C LYS A 31 -11.35 -20.56 -3.00
N GLU A 32 -11.29 -21.87 -3.06
CA GLU A 32 -10.02 -22.58 -3.14
C GLU A 32 -9.29 -22.24 -4.45
N ILE A 33 -7.97 -22.27 -4.40
CA ILE A 33 -7.13 -22.00 -5.58
C ILE A 33 -7.36 -23.15 -6.60
N PRO A 34 -7.60 -22.85 -7.88
CA PRO A 34 -7.71 -23.87 -8.90
C PRO A 34 -6.48 -24.78 -8.92
N GLU A 35 -6.70 -26.09 -9.07
CA GLU A 35 -5.66 -27.12 -9.00
C GLU A 35 -4.50 -26.86 -9.98
N GLU A 36 -4.84 -26.33 -11.17
CA GLU A 36 -3.87 -25.94 -12.22
C GLU A 36 -2.93 -24.81 -11.80
N LEU A 37 -3.33 -23.97 -10.83
CA LEU A 37 -2.52 -22.84 -10.31
C LEU A 37 -1.83 -23.15 -8.98
N ALA A 38 -2.26 -24.20 -8.28
CA ALA A 38 -1.83 -24.49 -6.92
C ALA A 38 -0.32 -24.60 -6.78
N ALA A 39 0.35 -25.33 -7.66
CA ALA A 39 1.80 -25.52 -7.63
C ALA A 39 2.54 -24.17 -7.75
N ARG A 40 2.13 -23.34 -8.71
CA ARG A 40 2.73 -22.02 -8.94
C ARG A 40 2.45 -21.05 -7.79
N CYS A 41 1.25 -21.11 -7.21
CA CYS A 41 0.90 -20.27 -6.07
C CYS A 41 1.70 -20.64 -4.82
N ASN A 42 1.98 -21.92 -4.60
CA ASN A 42 2.82 -22.37 -3.49
C ASN A 42 4.26 -21.87 -3.64
N GLU A 43 4.87 -21.98 -4.83
CA GLU A 43 6.20 -21.44 -5.10
C GLU A 43 6.27 -19.94 -4.81
N LEU A 44 5.30 -19.16 -5.33
CA LEU A 44 5.25 -17.72 -5.14
C LEU A 44 4.97 -17.33 -3.69
N ARG A 45 4.18 -18.13 -2.97
CA ARG A 45 3.97 -17.91 -1.54
C ARG A 45 5.25 -18.15 -0.74
N GLU A 46 5.97 -19.21 -1.03
CA GLU A 46 7.25 -19.51 -0.38
C GLU A 46 8.24 -18.36 -0.58
N GLU A 47 8.41 -17.87 -1.81
CA GLU A 47 9.23 -16.71 -2.14
C GLU A 47 8.77 -15.44 -1.37
N MET A 48 7.46 -15.22 -1.25
CA MET A 48 6.90 -14.09 -0.51
C MET A 48 7.17 -14.21 1.00
N VAL A 49 7.03 -15.41 1.58
CA VAL A 49 7.27 -15.68 3.01
C VAL A 49 8.76 -15.51 3.35
N GLU A 50 9.65 -16.00 2.50
CA GLU A 50 11.09 -15.77 2.64
C GLU A 50 11.42 -14.28 2.64
N ASN A 51 10.87 -13.54 1.67
CA ASN A 51 11.02 -12.08 1.62
C ASN A 51 10.47 -11.37 2.87
N ALA A 52 9.37 -11.85 3.46
CA ALA A 52 8.85 -11.28 4.70
C ALA A 52 9.76 -11.59 5.89
N ALA A 53 10.30 -12.82 5.95
CA ALA A 53 11.20 -13.25 7.03
C ALA A 53 12.50 -12.43 7.09
N GLU A 54 13.01 -11.97 5.93
CA GLU A 54 14.22 -11.15 5.86
C GLU A 54 14.09 -9.75 6.47
N ALA A 55 12.89 -9.35 6.92
CA ALA A 55 12.65 -8.02 7.47
C ALA A 55 13.38 -7.76 8.79
N ASN A 56 13.50 -8.76 9.66
CA ASN A 56 14.21 -8.67 10.93
C ASN A 56 14.61 -10.07 11.46
N GLU A 57 15.44 -10.08 12.51
CA GLU A 57 15.94 -11.33 13.14
C GLU A 57 14.81 -12.17 13.73
N GLU A 58 13.80 -11.57 14.35
CA GLU A 58 12.67 -12.27 14.99
C GLU A 58 11.82 -13.05 13.97
N LEU A 59 11.49 -12.43 12.84
CA LEU A 59 10.75 -13.10 11.77
C LEU A 59 11.58 -14.19 11.10
N MET A 60 12.89 -13.97 10.95
CA MET A 60 13.79 -14.96 10.40
C MET A 60 13.91 -16.18 11.33
N GLU A 61 14.05 -15.99 12.64
CA GLU A 61 14.06 -17.09 13.61
C GLU A 61 12.75 -17.88 13.58
N ALA A 62 11.60 -17.18 13.58
CA ALA A 62 10.29 -17.83 13.49
C ALA A 62 10.14 -18.68 12.24
N TYR A 63 10.62 -18.18 11.10
CA TYR A 63 10.61 -18.90 9.83
C TYR A 63 11.54 -20.13 9.86
N LEU A 64 12.75 -20.01 10.41
CA LEU A 64 13.70 -21.11 10.50
C LEU A 64 13.22 -22.23 11.46
N GLU A 65 12.47 -21.89 12.51
CA GLU A 65 11.93 -22.84 13.45
C GLU A 65 10.72 -23.61 12.91
N SER A 66 9.81 -22.95 12.22
CA SER A 66 8.53 -23.51 11.78
C SER A 66 8.45 -23.86 10.29
N GLY A 67 9.30 -23.25 9.46
CA GLY A 67 9.23 -23.29 8.01
C GLY A 67 8.11 -22.43 7.41
N GLU A 68 7.34 -21.72 8.24
CA GLU A 68 6.24 -20.84 7.83
C GLU A 68 6.13 -19.63 8.76
N LEU A 69 5.44 -18.57 8.29
CA LEU A 69 5.05 -17.41 9.08
C LEU A 69 3.53 -17.31 9.16
N THR A 70 3.02 -16.76 10.26
CA THR A 70 1.59 -16.41 10.35
C THR A 70 1.24 -15.28 9.37
N ILE A 71 -0.05 -15.11 9.09
CA ILE A 71 -0.53 -14.04 8.20
C ILE A 71 -0.10 -12.66 8.71
N GLU A 72 -0.18 -12.45 10.03
CA GLU A 72 0.23 -11.23 10.70
C GLU A 72 1.73 -10.97 10.54
N GLN A 73 2.57 -11.98 10.75
CA GLN A 73 4.01 -11.90 10.57
C GLN A 73 4.41 -11.64 9.11
N ILE A 74 3.72 -12.27 8.15
CA ILE A 74 3.93 -12.00 6.72
C ILE A 74 3.63 -10.52 6.41
N LYS A 75 2.48 -10.02 6.86
CA LYS A 75 2.09 -8.62 6.66
C LYS A 75 3.08 -7.65 7.31
N GLU A 76 3.49 -7.94 8.54
CA GLU A 76 4.49 -7.16 9.27
C GLU A 76 5.82 -7.10 8.52
N GLY A 77 6.36 -8.24 8.11
CA GLY A 77 7.63 -8.31 7.38
C GLY A 77 7.58 -7.57 6.04
N LEU A 78 6.51 -7.79 5.25
CA LEU A 78 6.31 -7.07 4.00
C LEU A 78 6.17 -5.55 4.22
N ARG A 79 5.48 -5.13 5.29
CA ARG A 79 5.35 -3.71 5.64
C ARG A 79 6.69 -3.09 5.99
N ILE A 80 7.47 -3.69 6.88
CA ILE A 80 8.79 -3.20 7.28
C ILE A 80 9.67 -2.97 6.05
N ARG A 81 9.76 -3.94 5.16
CA ARG A 81 10.58 -3.85 3.95
C ARG A 81 10.04 -2.86 2.92
N THR A 82 8.70 -2.70 2.86
CA THR A 82 8.07 -1.69 1.99
C THR A 82 8.39 -0.28 2.47
N ILE A 83 8.27 -0.02 3.77
CA ILE A 83 8.60 1.28 4.38
C ILE A 83 10.10 1.57 4.24
N GLY A 84 10.95 0.54 4.36
CA GLY A 84 12.39 0.63 4.11
C GLY A 84 12.77 0.84 2.64
N ASN A 85 11.81 0.84 1.70
CA ASN A 85 12.03 0.90 0.25
C ASN A 85 12.89 -0.26 -0.30
N GLU A 86 12.87 -1.42 0.36
CA GLU A 86 13.59 -2.61 -0.08
C GLU A 86 12.79 -3.42 -1.09
N ILE A 87 11.46 -3.44 -0.93
CA ILE A 87 10.52 -4.13 -1.81
C ILE A 87 9.36 -3.23 -2.19
N VAL A 88 8.65 -3.60 -3.25
CA VAL A 88 7.42 -2.95 -3.71
C VAL A 88 6.32 -4.00 -3.83
N PRO A 89 5.28 -3.95 -2.99
CA PRO A 89 4.13 -4.84 -3.12
C PRO A 89 3.43 -4.63 -4.47
N ALA A 90 3.22 -5.71 -5.22
CA ALA A 90 2.54 -5.68 -6.50
C ALA A 90 1.18 -6.38 -6.41
N LEU A 91 0.13 -5.69 -6.86
CA LEU A 91 -1.23 -6.19 -6.86
C LEU A 91 -1.80 -6.19 -8.28
N CYS A 92 -2.73 -7.11 -8.53
CA CYS A 92 -3.42 -7.23 -9.81
C CYS A 92 -4.90 -6.88 -9.66
N GLY A 93 -5.46 -6.21 -10.67
CA GLY A 93 -6.87 -5.89 -10.69
C GLY A 93 -7.33 -5.33 -12.03
N SER A 94 -8.61 -5.02 -12.13
CA SER A 94 -9.22 -4.31 -13.26
C SER A 94 -10.10 -3.19 -12.76
N ALA A 95 -9.58 -1.96 -12.78
CA ALA A 95 -10.28 -0.78 -12.29
C ALA A 95 -11.59 -0.52 -13.03
N PHE A 96 -11.62 -0.66 -14.36
CA PHE A 96 -12.84 -0.47 -15.16
C PHE A 96 -13.95 -1.48 -14.85
N LYS A 97 -13.57 -2.67 -14.38
CA LYS A 97 -14.51 -3.71 -13.94
C LYS A 97 -14.73 -3.72 -12.43
N ASN A 98 -14.16 -2.76 -11.72
CA ASN A 98 -14.17 -2.67 -10.25
C ASN A 98 -13.71 -3.97 -9.55
N LYS A 99 -12.78 -4.71 -10.18
CA LYS A 99 -12.23 -5.96 -9.64
C LYS A 99 -10.88 -5.68 -8.97
N GLY A 100 -10.74 -5.96 -7.68
CA GLY A 100 -9.51 -5.79 -6.92
C GLY A 100 -9.29 -4.41 -6.30
N VAL A 101 -10.20 -3.46 -6.48
CA VAL A 101 -10.05 -2.09 -5.94
C VAL A 101 -10.01 -2.10 -4.41
N GLN A 102 -10.91 -2.85 -3.75
CA GLN A 102 -10.94 -2.98 -2.31
C GLN A 102 -9.63 -3.58 -1.77
N ALA A 103 -9.12 -4.64 -2.41
CA ALA A 103 -7.86 -5.26 -2.02
C ALA A 103 -6.65 -4.31 -2.15
N VAL A 104 -6.67 -3.40 -3.13
CA VAL A 104 -5.64 -2.36 -3.25
C VAL A 104 -5.75 -1.36 -2.11
N LEU A 105 -6.95 -0.94 -1.73
CA LEU A 105 -7.16 -0.02 -0.60
C LEU A 105 -6.73 -0.67 0.73
N ASP A 106 -7.06 -1.94 0.94
CA ASP A 106 -6.60 -2.69 2.11
C ASP A 106 -5.06 -2.80 2.13
N ALA A 107 -4.44 -3.06 0.98
CA ALA A 107 -2.98 -3.13 0.86
C ALA A 107 -2.29 -1.76 1.11
N VAL A 108 -2.93 -0.65 0.78
CA VAL A 108 -2.46 0.70 1.16
C VAL A 108 -2.38 0.83 2.68
N ILE A 109 -3.42 0.37 3.39
CA ILE A 109 -3.44 0.38 4.86
C ILE A 109 -2.41 -0.58 5.44
N ASP A 110 -2.31 -1.79 4.86
CA ASP A 110 -1.43 -2.84 5.36
C ASP A 110 0.06 -2.51 5.15
N PHE A 111 0.44 -1.88 4.03
CA PHE A 111 1.84 -1.81 3.60
C PHE A 111 2.43 -0.42 3.48
N LEU A 112 1.64 0.65 3.29
CA LEU A 112 2.19 1.98 3.20
C LEU A 112 2.34 2.64 4.57
N PRO A 113 3.35 3.53 4.74
CA PRO A 113 3.54 4.24 6.00
C PRO A 113 2.41 5.24 6.25
N ALA A 114 2.05 5.41 7.52
CA ALA A 114 1.27 6.56 7.95
C ALA A 114 2.17 7.82 8.01
N PRO A 115 1.60 9.04 7.98
CA PRO A 115 2.40 10.27 8.00
C PRO A 115 3.33 10.41 9.20
N ASP A 116 2.99 9.82 10.33
CA ASP A 116 3.78 9.82 11.57
C ASP A 116 4.89 8.75 11.60
N GLU A 117 4.87 7.82 10.65
CA GLU A 117 5.91 6.80 10.49
C GLU A 117 7.03 7.23 9.54
N VAL A 118 6.91 8.39 8.88
CA VAL A 118 7.93 8.91 7.98
C VAL A 118 8.76 9.99 8.65
N GLU A 119 10.00 10.18 8.15
CA GLU A 119 10.87 11.23 8.65
C GLU A 119 10.26 12.62 8.42
N ALA A 120 10.61 13.54 9.34
CA ALA A 120 10.22 14.94 9.23
C ALA A 120 10.63 15.54 7.88
N ILE A 121 9.73 16.32 7.29
CA ILE A 121 10.02 17.03 6.03
C ILE A 121 11.06 18.11 6.32
N LYS A 122 12.14 18.11 5.54
CA LYS A 122 13.25 19.09 5.64
C LYS A 122 13.15 20.08 4.48
N GLY A 123 13.44 21.33 4.76
CA GLY A 123 13.47 22.40 3.78
C GLY A 123 14.22 23.61 4.33
N THR A 124 14.10 24.76 3.65
CA THR A 124 14.71 26.03 4.05
C THR A 124 13.64 27.09 4.28
N LEU A 125 13.92 28.05 5.16
CA LEU A 125 13.00 29.15 5.40
C LEU A 125 12.91 30.09 4.19
N PRO A 126 11.71 30.61 3.84
CA PRO A 126 11.56 31.54 2.74
C PRO A 126 12.44 32.79 2.90
N GLY A 127 13.29 33.07 1.90
CA GLY A 127 14.19 34.22 1.91
C GLY A 127 15.49 34.05 2.68
N GLU A 128 15.69 32.91 3.33
CA GLU A 128 16.89 32.59 4.12
C GLU A 128 17.37 31.19 3.73
N GLU A 129 18.00 31.07 2.55
CA GLU A 129 18.39 29.78 1.94
C GLU A 129 19.39 28.95 2.78
N GLU A 130 20.01 29.56 3.80
CA GLU A 130 20.99 28.88 4.66
C GLU A 130 20.37 28.33 5.96
N ILE A 131 19.10 28.67 6.27
CA ILE A 131 18.45 28.21 7.49
C ILE A 131 17.57 26.98 7.18
N GLU A 132 18.08 25.83 7.60
CA GLU A 132 17.31 24.59 7.53
C GLU A 132 16.12 24.64 8.50
N ALA A 133 14.98 24.17 8.04
CA ALA A 133 13.78 23.96 8.83
C ALA A 133 13.24 22.55 8.63
N SER A 134 12.72 21.96 9.67
CA SER A 134 12.03 20.67 9.56
C SER A 134 10.60 20.78 10.11
N ARG A 135 9.71 19.92 9.61
CA ARG A 135 8.33 19.78 10.09
C ARG A 135 8.03 18.31 10.30
N GLN A 136 7.63 17.97 11.51
CA GLN A 136 7.14 16.65 11.82
C GLN A 136 5.64 16.57 11.52
N SER A 137 5.14 15.37 11.27
CA SER A 137 3.71 15.09 11.15
C SER A 137 3.10 15.09 12.56
N SER A 138 2.74 16.28 13.06
CA SER A 138 2.19 16.48 14.40
C SER A 138 1.20 17.65 14.42
N ASP A 139 0.11 17.48 15.16
CA ASP A 139 -0.90 18.55 15.35
C ASP A 139 -0.37 19.76 16.09
N GLU A 140 0.76 19.62 16.80
CA GLU A 140 1.42 20.68 17.56
C GLU A 140 2.40 21.53 16.71
N GLU A 141 2.75 21.05 15.53
CA GLU A 141 3.66 21.75 14.62
C GLU A 141 2.94 22.86 13.81
N PRO A 142 3.66 23.92 13.43
CA PRO A 142 3.12 24.92 12.52
C PRO A 142 2.71 24.30 11.19
N PHE A 143 1.59 24.77 10.63
CA PHE A 143 1.11 24.30 9.33
C PHE A 143 2.19 24.41 8.25
N SER A 144 2.34 23.34 7.50
CA SER A 144 3.20 23.30 6.31
C SER A 144 2.51 22.54 5.18
N ALA A 145 2.78 22.91 3.94
CA ALA A 145 2.20 22.27 2.76
C ALA A 145 3.16 22.32 1.58
N LEU A 146 3.12 21.28 0.76
CA LEU A 146 3.81 21.24 -0.53
C LEU A 146 2.81 21.47 -1.65
N ALA A 147 2.91 22.61 -2.36
CA ALA A 147 2.17 22.83 -3.60
C ALA A 147 2.90 22.11 -4.74
N PHE A 148 2.36 21.02 -5.24
CA PHE A 148 3.02 20.18 -6.26
C PHE A 148 2.39 20.29 -7.66
N LYS A 149 1.22 20.96 -7.78
CA LYS A 149 0.54 21.11 -9.06
C LYS A 149 -0.30 22.39 -9.09
N ILE A 150 -0.26 23.08 -10.23
CA ILE A 150 -1.20 24.18 -10.55
C ILE A 150 -2.24 23.61 -11.52
N ALA A 151 -3.51 23.77 -11.20
CA ALA A 151 -4.61 23.39 -12.05
C ALA A 151 -5.48 24.61 -12.36
N THR A 152 -6.07 24.66 -13.56
CA THR A 152 -7.04 25.68 -13.95
C THR A 152 -8.42 25.04 -14.04
N ASP A 153 -9.40 25.65 -13.39
CA ASP A 153 -10.80 25.27 -13.49
C ASP A 153 -11.56 26.39 -14.23
N PRO A 154 -12.41 26.06 -15.21
CA PRO A 154 -13.14 27.07 -16.01
C PRO A 154 -14.07 27.95 -15.17
N PHE A 155 -14.50 27.50 -14.00
CA PHE A 155 -15.46 28.17 -13.14
C PHE A 155 -14.82 28.88 -11.95
N VAL A 156 -13.74 28.30 -11.39
CA VAL A 156 -13.09 28.79 -10.16
C VAL A 156 -11.77 29.50 -10.46
N GLY A 157 -11.20 29.31 -11.65
CA GLY A 157 -9.93 29.91 -12.07
C GLY A 157 -8.72 29.04 -11.65
N LEU A 158 -7.64 29.69 -11.21
CA LEU A 158 -6.40 29.02 -10.78
C LEU A 158 -6.57 28.36 -9.41
N SER A 159 -6.23 27.09 -9.32
CA SER A 159 -6.17 26.32 -8.08
C SER A 159 -4.79 25.67 -7.89
N LEU A 160 -4.37 25.54 -6.64
CA LEU A 160 -3.17 24.81 -6.26
C LEU A 160 -3.55 23.44 -5.70
N ILE A 161 -2.90 22.39 -6.20
CA ILE A 161 -2.99 21.07 -5.61
C ILE A 161 -1.79 20.91 -4.66
N HIS A 162 -2.04 20.58 -3.39
CA HIS A 162 -1.04 20.53 -2.34
C HIS A 162 -1.23 19.30 -1.44
N ILE A 163 -0.15 18.91 -0.80
CA ILE A 163 -0.15 18.00 0.33
C ILE A 163 0.10 18.87 1.58
N SER A 164 -0.75 18.73 2.58
CA SER A 164 -0.64 19.50 3.84
C SER A 164 -0.27 18.59 5.01
N GLU A 165 0.59 19.10 5.84
CA GLU A 165 0.96 18.53 7.13
C GLU A 165 0.69 19.54 8.27
N PRO A 166 0.16 19.11 9.41
CA PRO A 166 -0.33 17.76 9.74
C PRO A 166 -1.58 17.41 8.91
N THR A 167 -1.69 16.15 8.54
CA THR A 167 -2.78 15.66 7.71
C THR A 167 -4.08 15.52 8.50
N ARG A 168 -4.70 16.62 8.88
CA ARG A 168 -6.15 16.60 9.14
C ARG A 168 -6.86 16.75 7.81
N PRO A 169 -7.84 15.89 7.48
CA PRO A 169 -8.68 16.12 6.32
C PRO A 169 -9.43 17.43 6.55
N VAL A 170 -8.96 18.50 5.92
CA VAL A 170 -9.75 19.71 5.77
C VAL A 170 -10.71 19.39 4.63
N LEU A 171 -11.95 19.04 4.98
CA LEU A 171 -13.05 19.07 4.04
C LEU A 171 -13.24 20.54 3.63
N ILE A 172 -12.84 20.84 2.40
CA ILE A 172 -13.22 22.07 1.70
C ILE A 172 -14.56 21.83 1.03
#